data_7124393ddb1929487b04cb0fac7a0c49
#
_entry.id   7124393ddb1929487b04cb0fac7a0c49
#
_cell.length_a   1.000
_cell.length_b   1.000
_cell.length_c   1.000
_cell.angle_alpha   90.00
_cell.angle_beta   90.00
_cell.angle_gamma   90.00
#
_symmetry.space_group_name_H-M   'P 1'
#
loop_
_entity.id
_entity.type
_entity.pdbx_description
1 polymer ?
#
loop_
_entity_poly.entity_id
_entity_poly.type
_entity_poly.pdbx_seq_one_letter_code
_entity_poly.pdbx_strand_id
1 'polypeptide(L)'
;MRHLVFSLARLPDLNLRVWAPPGDLPAQATMAASPTDRQWLKKLMAAGGISHLMRSGGWRSWGAPIRLLRMIGASYRENADVDLYHINWLQCALPLPANGKPALISVLGNDMMLLKLPLMRHLLRRVMKQRKVVICPNAEWMQAPLHAAFGDLAAIQPVSFGIDPSWFAVERSPHDVCPPYRWIVVSRLTADKLGSLFSWSKNFFGDGSRELHLFGPMQEDIQVPSWIHYHGSATPEQLAKEWFAHACGLITLSRHAEGRPQVMLEAMAAGLPIIASNLQAHASILVDGETGKLCGSVEEFGAALRTLEDDQANQRLGNAAKRWVVREIGTWDDCAERYMQIYRLLLGVT
;
A
#
# COMPACT_ATOMS: atom_id res chain seq x y z
N MET A 1 -2.67 -7.24 -1.75
CA MET A 1 -3.97 -7.94 -1.99
C MET A 1 -3.85 -9.46 -2.11
N ARG A 2 -2.76 -10.03 -2.72
CA ARG A 2 -2.58 -11.49 -2.77
C ARG A 2 -2.60 -12.11 -1.37
N HIS A 3 -1.81 -11.59 -0.43
CA HIS A 3 -1.78 -12.06 0.97
C HIS A 3 -3.17 -12.05 1.63
N LEU A 4 -3.97 -11.00 1.41
CA LEU A 4 -5.34 -10.95 1.92
C LEU A 4 -6.20 -12.11 1.41
N VAL A 5 -6.12 -12.43 0.10
CA VAL A 5 -6.87 -13.56 -0.48
C VAL A 5 -6.46 -14.89 0.16
N PHE A 6 -5.14 -15.09 0.38
CA PHE A 6 -4.64 -16.29 1.05
C PHE A 6 -5.08 -16.38 2.51
N SER A 7 -5.11 -15.26 3.23
CA SER A 7 -5.58 -15.22 4.63
C SER A 7 -7.09 -15.41 4.74
N LEU A 8 -7.88 -14.77 3.87
CA LEU A 8 -9.33 -14.97 3.81
C LEU A 8 -9.70 -16.42 3.48
N ALA A 9 -8.95 -17.07 2.57
CA ALA A 9 -9.21 -18.46 2.19
C ALA A 9 -8.94 -19.48 3.31
N ARG A 10 -8.21 -19.10 4.36
CA ARG A 10 -8.01 -19.92 5.55
C ARG A 10 -9.15 -19.84 6.56
N LEU A 11 -9.99 -18.80 6.44
CA LEU A 11 -11.14 -18.65 7.32
C LEU A 11 -12.23 -19.67 6.94
N PRO A 12 -12.89 -20.28 7.93
CA PRO A 12 -13.98 -21.20 7.67
C PRO A 12 -15.16 -20.45 7.03
N ASP A 13 -15.99 -21.19 6.32
CA ASP A 13 -17.28 -20.71 5.76
C ASP A 13 -17.17 -19.64 4.66
N LEU A 14 -15.96 -19.40 4.11
CA LEU A 14 -15.76 -18.52 2.98
C LEU A 14 -15.49 -19.27 1.67
N ASN A 15 -16.33 -19.01 0.67
CA ASN A 15 -16.09 -19.44 -0.71
C ASN A 15 -15.71 -18.21 -1.55
N LEU A 16 -14.45 -18.14 -1.94
CA LEU A 16 -13.90 -16.95 -2.60
C LEU A 16 -13.92 -17.12 -4.12
N ARG A 17 -14.52 -16.14 -4.81
CA ARG A 17 -14.38 -15.95 -6.26
C ARG A 17 -13.55 -14.71 -6.51
N VAL A 18 -12.37 -14.89 -7.11
CA VAL A 18 -11.37 -13.83 -7.23
C VAL A 18 -11.23 -13.39 -8.68
N TRP A 19 -11.58 -12.14 -8.98
CA TRP A 19 -11.27 -11.52 -10.25
C TRP A 19 -9.94 -10.75 -10.13
N ALA A 20 -8.89 -11.29 -10.73
CA ALA A 20 -7.52 -10.77 -10.58
C ALA A 20 -6.65 -11.09 -11.81
N PRO A 21 -5.49 -10.44 -11.97
CA PRO A 21 -4.44 -10.87 -12.89
C PRO A 21 -4.03 -12.34 -12.64
N PRO A 22 -3.36 -12.99 -13.63
CA PRO A 22 -2.84 -14.34 -13.44
C PRO A 22 -1.90 -14.41 -12.24
N GLY A 23 -2.04 -15.46 -11.45
CA GLY A 23 -1.23 -15.74 -10.27
C GLY A 23 -1.78 -16.96 -9.53
N ASP A 24 -1.02 -17.42 -8.52
CA ASP A 24 -1.47 -18.52 -7.68
C ASP A 24 -2.64 -18.07 -6.81
N LEU A 25 -3.61 -18.94 -6.68
CA LEU A 25 -4.73 -18.82 -5.76
C LEU A 25 -4.68 -19.96 -4.73
N PRO A 26 -5.19 -19.73 -3.51
CA PRO A 26 -5.39 -20.81 -2.56
C PRO A 26 -6.44 -21.79 -3.08
N ALA A 27 -6.36 -23.05 -2.62
CA ALA A 27 -7.27 -24.11 -3.09
C ALA A 27 -8.76 -23.81 -2.84
N GLN A 28 -9.06 -22.99 -1.83
CA GLN A 28 -10.42 -22.57 -1.46
C GLN A 28 -10.93 -21.35 -2.27
N ALA A 29 -10.15 -20.87 -3.22
CA ALA A 29 -10.53 -19.73 -4.05
C ALA A 29 -10.63 -20.13 -5.52
N THR A 30 -11.65 -19.65 -6.21
CA THR A 30 -11.84 -19.85 -7.64
C THR A 30 -11.55 -18.58 -8.43
N MET A 31 -10.96 -18.73 -9.62
CA MET A 31 -10.68 -17.61 -10.51
C MET A 31 -11.95 -17.22 -11.25
N ALA A 32 -12.46 -16.03 -10.99
CA ALA A 32 -13.62 -15.45 -11.67
C ALA A 32 -13.24 -14.70 -12.97
N ALA A 33 -11.95 -14.37 -13.16
CA ALA A 33 -11.50 -13.71 -14.38
C ALA A 33 -11.39 -14.70 -15.54
N SER A 34 -12.00 -14.38 -16.68
CA SER A 34 -11.89 -15.17 -17.91
C SER A 34 -10.44 -15.26 -18.41
N PRO A 35 -10.08 -16.26 -19.22
CA PRO A 35 -8.73 -16.33 -19.82
C PRO A 35 -8.34 -15.07 -20.58
N THR A 36 -9.29 -14.44 -21.29
CA THR A 36 -9.08 -13.18 -22.02
C THR A 36 -8.81 -12.02 -21.06
N ASP A 37 -9.57 -11.94 -19.95
CA ASP A 37 -9.37 -10.92 -18.92
C ASP A 37 -7.98 -11.04 -18.29
N ARG A 38 -7.60 -12.25 -17.92
CA ARG A 38 -6.30 -12.52 -17.32
C ARG A 38 -5.15 -12.12 -18.23
N GLN A 39 -5.24 -12.43 -19.54
CA GLN A 39 -4.23 -12.04 -20.50
C GLN A 39 -4.11 -10.50 -20.61
N TRP A 40 -5.25 -9.80 -20.67
CA TRP A 40 -5.26 -8.34 -20.72
C TRP A 40 -4.74 -7.71 -19.43
N LEU A 41 -5.15 -8.24 -18.27
CA LEU A 41 -4.66 -7.78 -16.96
C LEU A 41 -3.16 -7.98 -16.81
N LYS A 42 -2.61 -9.09 -17.32
CA LYS A 42 -1.14 -9.32 -17.33
C LYS A 42 -0.42 -8.23 -18.11
N LYS A 43 -0.93 -7.85 -19.29
CA LYS A 43 -0.37 -6.75 -20.10
C LYS A 43 -0.51 -5.40 -19.40
N LEU A 44 -1.66 -5.15 -18.77
CA LEU A 44 -1.89 -3.93 -18.01
C LEU A 44 -0.91 -3.78 -16.83
N MET A 45 -0.69 -4.86 -16.09
CA MET A 45 0.27 -4.87 -14.97
C MET A 45 1.70 -4.66 -15.45
N ALA A 46 2.11 -5.30 -16.54
CA ALA A 46 3.42 -5.09 -17.14
C ALA A 46 3.64 -3.64 -17.62
N ALA A 47 2.56 -2.97 -18.04
CA ALA A 47 2.59 -1.55 -18.41
C ALA A 47 2.50 -0.58 -17.21
N GLY A 48 2.60 -1.05 -15.95
CA GLY A 48 2.55 -0.21 -14.77
C GLY A 48 1.14 0.21 -14.31
N GLY A 49 0.09 -0.43 -14.82
CA GLY A 49 -1.30 -0.17 -14.47
C GLY A 49 -1.95 0.97 -15.26
N ILE A 50 -3.25 1.20 -14.98
CA ILE A 50 -4.07 2.19 -15.72
C ILE A 50 -3.50 3.61 -15.62
N SER A 51 -3.10 4.05 -14.44
CA SER A 51 -2.60 5.41 -14.22
C SER A 51 -1.31 5.69 -15.01
N HIS A 52 -0.42 4.71 -15.09
CA HIS A 52 0.80 4.82 -15.89
C HIS A 52 0.47 4.79 -17.39
N LEU A 53 -0.39 3.87 -17.80
CA LEU A 53 -0.81 3.73 -19.18
C LEU A 53 -1.49 5.02 -19.72
N MET A 54 -2.28 5.69 -18.88
CA MET A 54 -2.92 6.97 -19.25
C MET A 54 -1.92 8.12 -19.37
N ARG A 55 -0.84 8.11 -18.60
CA ARG A 55 0.20 9.16 -18.68
C ARG A 55 1.16 8.95 -19.84
N SER A 56 1.54 7.69 -20.12
CA SER A 56 2.55 7.36 -21.12
C SER A 56 2.00 6.94 -22.49
N GLY A 57 0.75 6.48 -22.55
CA GLY A 57 0.18 5.80 -23.73
C GLY A 57 -0.58 6.69 -24.72
N GLY A 58 -0.60 8.01 -24.55
CA GLY A 58 -1.31 8.94 -25.42
C GLY A 58 -2.83 8.67 -25.47
N TRP A 59 -3.51 9.23 -26.49
CA TRP A 59 -4.99 9.18 -26.58
C TRP A 59 -5.57 7.77 -26.74
N ARG A 60 -4.82 6.82 -27.28
CA ARG A 60 -5.26 5.40 -27.42
C ARG A 60 -5.44 4.69 -26.08
N SER A 61 -4.81 5.18 -25.03
CA SER A 61 -4.90 4.60 -23.68
C SER A 61 -6.18 4.98 -22.93
N TRP A 62 -6.90 6.00 -23.39
CA TRP A 62 -8.13 6.48 -22.76
C TRP A 62 -9.26 5.45 -22.75
N GLY A 63 -9.23 4.47 -23.63
CA GLY A 63 -10.15 3.33 -23.64
C GLY A 63 -9.90 2.29 -22.53
N ALA A 64 -8.72 2.27 -21.93
CA ALA A 64 -8.35 1.25 -20.95
C ALA A 64 -9.22 1.25 -19.67
N PRO A 65 -9.55 2.40 -19.05
CA PRO A 65 -10.47 2.44 -17.92
C PRO A 65 -11.86 1.90 -18.26
N ILE A 66 -12.39 2.27 -19.43
CA ILE A 66 -13.71 1.80 -19.89
C ILE A 66 -13.69 0.29 -20.11
N ARG A 67 -12.63 -0.22 -20.74
CA ARG A 67 -12.43 -1.65 -20.93
C ARG A 67 -12.39 -2.38 -19.59
N LEU A 68 -11.61 -1.88 -18.62
CA LEU A 68 -11.55 -2.47 -17.28
C LEU A 68 -12.94 -2.54 -16.64
N LEU A 69 -13.69 -1.44 -16.65
CA LEU A 69 -15.02 -1.41 -16.04
C LEU A 69 -16.01 -2.36 -16.76
N ARG A 70 -15.92 -2.51 -18.10
CA ARG A 70 -16.73 -3.48 -18.85
C ARG A 70 -16.40 -4.92 -18.46
N MET A 71 -15.13 -5.26 -18.32
CA MET A 71 -14.67 -6.60 -17.95
C MET A 71 -15.10 -6.94 -16.51
N ILE A 72 -14.86 -6.04 -15.56
CA ILE A 72 -15.34 -6.21 -14.18
C ILE A 72 -16.86 -6.34 -14.13
N GLY A 73 -17.58 -5.50 -14.86
CA GLY A 73 -19.05 -5.54 -14.92
C GLY A 73 -19.59 -6.83 -15.55
N ALA A 74 -18.90 -7.45 -16.51
CA ALA A 74 -19.23 -8.76 -17.03
C ALA A 74 -19.04 -9.83 -15.94
N SER A 75 -17.89 -9.82 -15.27
CA SER A 75 -17.61 -10.75 -14.18
C SER A 75 -18.61 -10.63 -13.01
N TYR A 76 -19.03 -9.43 -12.64
CA TYR A 76 -20.08 -9.26 -11.61
C TYR A 76 -21.43 -9.86 -12.02
N ARG A 77 -21.79 -9.78 -13.31
CA ARG A 77 -23.05 -10.38 -13.81
C ARG A 77 -22.97 -11.90 -13.87
N GLU A 78 -21.83 -12.44 -14.29
CA GLU A 78 -21.57 -13.88 -14.32
C GLU A 78 -21.53 -14.51 -12.90
N ASN A 79 -21.17 -13.71 -11.89
CA ASN A 79 -21.11 -14.12 -10.50
C ASN A 79 -22.18 -13.38 -9.65
N ALA A 80 -23.37 -13.20 -10.19
CA ALA A 80 -24.44 -12.47 -9.47
C ALA A 80 -25.05 -13.27 -8.30
N ASP A 81 -24.76 -14.55 -8.19
CA ASP A 81 -25.17 -15.47 -7.13
C ASP A 81 -24.35 -15.35 -5.82
N VAL A 82 -23.27 -14.56 -5.82
CA VAL A 82 -22.49 -14.31 -4.59
C VAL A 82 -23.32 -13.61 -3.52
N ASP A 83 -22.94 -13.79 -2.24
CA ASP A 83 -23.66 -13.17 -1.11
C ASP A 83 -23.24 -11.72 -0.92
N LEU A 84 -21.96 -11.39 -1.19
CA LEU A 84 -21.43 -10.03 -1.12
C LEU A 84 -20.31 -9.79 -2.13
N TYR A 85 -20.07 -8.52 -2.49
CA TYR A 85 -18.94 -8.11 -3.30
C TYR A 85 -17.90 -7.39 -2.45
N HIS A 86 -16.63 -7.88 -2.47
CA HIS A 86 -15.49 -7.13 -1.94
C HIS A 86 -14.71 -6.50 -3.09
N ILE A 87 -14.67 -5.20 -3.14
CA ILE A 87 -14.18 -4.41 -4.27
C ILE A 87 -12.98 -3.59 -3.83
N ASN A 88 -11.91 -3.64 -4.60
CA ASN A 88 -10.78 -2.74 -4.43
C ASN A 88 -10.92 -1.56 -5.39
N TRP A 89 -10.71 -0.35 -4.87
CA TRP A 89 -10.87 0.96 -5.49
C TRP A 89 -12.32 1.36 -5.79
N LEU A 90 -12.65 2.60 -5.45
CA LEU A 90 -13.99 3.18 -5.58
C LEU A 90 -14.58 3.03 -6.99
N GLN A 91 -13.79 3.29 -8.04
CA GLN A 91 -14.27 3.24 -9.41
C GLN A 91 -14.70 1.85 -9.86
N CYS A 92 -14.14 0.80 -9.26
CA CYS A 92 -14.49 -0.58 -9.59
C CYS A 92 -15.88 -0.97 -9.09
N ALA A 93 -16.50 -0.17 -8.23
CA ALA A 93 -17.88 -0.35 -7.81
C ALA A 93 -18.91 0.14 -8.84
N LEU A 94 -18.52 0.99 -9.80
CA LEU A 94 -19.44 1.56 -10.79
C LEU A 94 -20.26 0.53 -11.58
N PRO A 95 -19.67 -0.59 -12.05
CA PRO A 95 -20.40 -1.57 -12.86
C PRO A 95 -21.13 -2.64 -12.05
N LEU A 96 -21.29 -2.47 -10.73
CA LEU A 96 -22.05 -3.41 -9.91
C LEU A 96 -23.49 -3.58 -10.42
N PRO A 97 -24.01 -4.83 -10.54
CA PRO A 97 -25.36 -5.08 -10.98
C PRO A 97 -26.38 -4.62 -9.95
N ALA A 98 -27.57 -4.18 -10.39
CA ALA A 98 -28.66 -3.72 -9.50
C ALA A 98 -29.40 -4.89 -8.82
N ASN A 99 -28.66 -5.83 -8.21
CA ASN A 99 -29.19 -7.03 -7.56
C ASN A 99 -29.37 -6.92 -6.03
N GLY A 100 -29.13 -5.73 -5.46
CA GLY A 100 -29.29 -5.47 -4.03
C GLY A 100 -28.23 -6.12 -3.11
N LYS A 101 -27.34 -6.96 -3.63
CA LYS A 101 -26.30 -7.64 -2.85
C LYS A 101 -25.38 -6.62 -2.17
N PRO A 102 -25.01 -6.82 -0.90
CA PRO A 102 -24.15 -5.90 -0.17
C PRO A 102 -22.75 -5.80 -0.80
N ALA A 103 -22.07 -4.69 -0.53
CA ALA A 103 -20.74 -4.48 -1.02
C ALA A 103 -19.81 -3.87 0.03
N LEU A 104 -18.59 -4.38 0.09
CA LEU A 104 -17.47 -3.78 0.78
C LEU A 104 -16.53 -3.15 -0.25
N ILE A 105 -16.13 -1.90 -0.04
CA ILE A 105 -15.26 -1.18 -0.96
C ILE A 105 -14.00 -0.75 -0.22
N SER A 106 -12.86 -1.36 -0.55
CA SER A 106 -11.54 -0.96 -0.03
C SER A 106 -10.99 0.24 -0.80
N VAL A 107 -10.61 1.30 -0.08
CA VAL A 107 -10.06 2.55 -0.62
C VAL A 107 -8.57 2.60 -0.30
N LEU A 108 -7.72 2.81 -1.32
CA LEU A 108 -6.28 2.61 -1.23
C LEU A 108 -5.44 3.90 -1.33
N GLY A 109 -6.09 5.05 -1.44
CA GLY A 109 -5.45 6.37 -1.47
C GLY A 109 -5.57 7.08 -2.82
N ASN A 110 -5.04 6.52 -3.91
CA ASN A 110 -5.10 7.17 -5.24
C ASN A 110 -6.53 7.42 -5.72
N ASP A 111 -7.47 6.59 -5.34
CA ASP A 111 -8.89 6.72 -5.65
C ASP A 111 -9.57 7.90 -4.92
N MET A 112 -8.94 8.45 -3.87
CA MET A 112 -9.40 9.69 -3.25
C MET A 112 -9.44 10.88 -4.23
N MET A 113 -8.57 10.87 -5.25
CA MET A 113 -8.60 11.89 -6.31
C MET A 113 -9.92 11.89 -7.08
N LEU A 114 -10.61 10.75 -7.15
CA LEU A 114 -11.90 10.62 -7.84
C LEU A 114 -13.02 11.41 -7.14
N LEU A 115 -12.88 11.67 -5.83
CA LEU A 115 -13.85 12.49 -5.08
C LEU A 115 -13.89 13.95 -5.54
N LYS A 116 -12.83 14.41 -6.20
CA LYS A 116 -12.76 15.75 -6.82
C LYS A 116 -13.60 15.85 -8.10
N LEU A 117 -14.05 14.71 -8.64
CA LEU A 117 -14.83 14.64 -9.86
C LEU A 117 -16.34 14.53 -9.51
N PRO A 118 -17.16 15.59 -9.71
CA PRO A 118 -18.54 15.59 -9.24
C PRO A 118 -19.38 14.49 -9.90
N LEU A 119 -19.17 14.19 -11.18
CA LEU A 119 -19.84 13.12 -11.89
C LEU A 119 -19.52 11.74 -11.29
N MET A 120 -18.24 11.48 -10.95
CA MET A 120 -17.80 10.22 -10.35
C MET A 120 -18.50 10.00 -8.99
N ARG A 121 -18.51 11.03 -8.15
CA ARG A 121 -19.19 10.98 -6.85
C ARG A 121 -20.69 10.70 -7.02
N HIS A 122 -21.34 11.36 -7.97
CA HIS A 122 -22.78 11.14 -8.24
C HIS A 122 -23.06 9.70 -8.70
N LEU A 123 -22.27 9.16 -9.62
CA LEU A 123 -22.43 7.79 -10.10
C LEU A 123 -22.22 6.75 -8.99
N LEU A 124 -21.17 6.92 -8.18
CA LEU A 124 -20.93 6.04 -7.02
C LEU A 124 -22.09 6.08 -6.03
N ARG A 125 -22.60 7.27 -5.70
CA ARG A 125 -23.77 7.43 -4.83
C ARG A 125 -25.00 6.69 -5.37
N ARG A 126 -25.23 6.73 -6.69
CA ARG A 126 -26.33 6.00 -7.34
C ARG A 126 -26.19 4.49 -7.14
N VAL A 127 -25.00 3.93 -7.25
CA VAL A 127 -24.73 2.51 -7.02
C VAL A 127 -24.94 2.14 -5.56
N MET A 128 -24.47 2.98 -4.61
CA MET A 128 -24.56 2.73 -3.17
C MET A 128 -26.00 2.79 -2.66
N LYS A 129 -26.87 3.65 -3.21
CA LYS A 129 -28.28 3.74 -2.85
C LYS A 129 -29.08 2.43 -3.04
N GLN A 130 -28.56 1.50 -3.84
CA GLN A 130 -29.24 0.25 -4.19
C GLN A 130 -28.88 -0.92 -3.28
N ARG A 131 -28.01 -0.74 -2.26
CA ARG A 131 -27.50 -1.84 -1.44
C ARG A 131 -26.91 -1.37 -0.11
N LYS A 132 -26.68 -2.28 0.82
CA LYS A 132 -25.85 -2.02 1.99
C LYS A 132 -24.39 -1.90 1.56
N VAL A 133 -23.69 -0.86 2.00
CA VAL A 133 -22.28 -0.63 1.67
C VAL A 133 -21.47 -0.29 2.92
N VAL A 134 -20.30 -0.89 3.02
CA VAL A 134 -19.23 -0.44 3.92
C VAL A 134 -18.03 -0.03 3.07
N ILE A 135 -17.51 1.16 3.31
CA ILE A 135 -16.28 1.64 2.68
C ILE A 135 -15.14 1.50 3.68
N CYS A 136 -14.10 0.78 3.30
CA CYS A 136 -12.95 0.47 4.13
C CYS A 136 -11.69 1.19 3.60
N PRO A 137 -11.40 2.43 4.03
CA PRO A 137 -10.12 3.05 3.75
C PRO A 137 -8.99 2.30 4.45
N ASN A 138 -7.83 2.16 3.79
CA ASN A 138 -6.66 1.52 4.36
C ASN A 138 -5.86 2.45 5.29
N ALA A 139 -6.29 3.70 5.46
CA ALA A 139 -5.69 4.67 6.38
C ALA A 139 -6.76 5.63 6.94
N GLU A 140 -6.58 6.04 8.18
CA GLU A 140 -7.56 6.86 8.92
C GLU A 140 -7.81 8.23 8.30
N TRP A 141 -6.76 8.86 7.75
CA TRP A 141 -6.87 10.19 7.15
C TRP A 141 -7.90 10.28 6.02
N MET A 142 -8.28 9.15 5.42
CA MET A 142 -9.29 9.08 4.38
C MET A 142 -10.73 9.07 4.91
N GLN A 143 -10.96 8.83 6.22
CA GLN A 143 -12.30 8.70 6.80
C GLN A 143 -13.13 9.98 6.62
N ALA A 144 -12.60 11.12 7.05
CA ALA A 144 -13.37 12.38 7.02
C ALA A 144 -13.84 12.75 5.60
N PRO A 145 -13.01 12.76 4.56
CA PRO A 145 -13.47 13.04 3.21
C PRO A 145 -14.41 11.97 2.63
N LEU A 146 -14.26 10.69 3.00
CA LEU A 146 -15.19 9.63 2.59
C LEU A 146 -16.53 9.78 3.30
N HIS A 147 -16.53 10.10 4.58
CA HIS A 147 -17.75 10.36 5.33
C HIS A 147 -18.51 11.57 4.76
N ALA A 148 -17.82 12.66 4.43
CA ALA A 148 -18.42 13.82 3.78
C ALA A 148 -19.01 13.51 2.38
N ALA A 149 -18.46 12.52 1.68
CA ALA A 149 -18.93 12.15 0.35
C ALA A 149 -20.06 11.13 0.36
N PHE A 150 -20.05 10.17 1.30
CA PHE A 150 -20.87 8.96 1.27
C PHE A 150 -21.46 8.54 2.64
N GLY A 151 -21.18 9.25 3.73
CA GLY A 151 -21.57 8.83 5.08
C GLY A 151 -23.09 8.73 5.32
N ASP A 152 -23.91 9.33 4.45
CA ASP A 152 -25.37 9.16 4.43
C ASP A 152 -25.85 7.88 3.73
N LEU A 153 -24.95 7.16 3.03
CA LEU A 153 -25.27 5.97 2.22
C LEU A 153 -24.45 4.74 2.60
N ALA A 154 -23.29 4.92 3.20
CA ALA A 154 -22.36 3.85 3.55
C ALA A 154 -21.73 4.08 4.92
N ALA A 155 -21.52 3.02 5.67
CA ALA A 155 -20.64 3.07 6.84
C ALA A 155 -19.19 3.20 6.39
N ILE A 156 -18.41 4.02 7.10
CA ILE A 156 -16.97 4.21 6.81
C ILE A 156 -16.19 3.58 7.96
N GLN A 157 -15.52 2.47 7.68
CA GLN A 157 -14.77 1.70 8.67
C GLN A 157 -13.36 1.43 8.17
N PRO A 158 -12.33 2.05 8.73
CA PRO A 158 -10.93 1.82 8.31
C PRO A 158 -10.50 0.38 8.56
N VAL A 159 -9.82 -0.20 7.59
CA VAL A 159 -9.16 -1.51 7.72
C VAL A 159 -7.75 -1.40 7.19
N SER A 160 -6.78 -1.41 8.09
CA SER A 160 -5.36 -1.44 7.75
C SER A 160 -4.99 -2.77 7.13
N PHE A 161 -4.17 -2.73 6.08
CA PHE A 161 -3.55 -3.93 5.53
C PHE A 161 -2.56 -4.52 6.51
N GLY A 162 -2.48 -5.83 6.54
CA GLY A 162 -1.57 -6.57 7.39
C GLY A 162 -0.14 -6.60 6.84
N ILE A 163 0.75 -7.16 7.65
CA ILE A 163 2.16 -7.36 7.36
C ILE A 163 2.42 -8.87 7.24
N ASP A 164 3.31 -9.25 6.33
CA ASP A 164 3.76 -10.64 6.26
C ASP A 164 4.55 -11.00 7.54
N PRO A 165 4.27 -12.15 8.17
CA PRO A 165 4.96 -12.58 9.39
C PRO A 165 6.48 -12.60 9.27
N SER A 166 7.04 -12.80 8.08
CA SER A 166 8.49 -12.81 7.85
C SER A 166 9.18 -11.49 8.24
N TRP A 167 8.47 -10.35 8.15
CA TRP A 167 9.02 -9.06 8.57
C TRP A 167 9.16 -8.94 10.09
N PHE A 168 8.24 -9.52 10.85
CA PHE A 168 8.33 -9.56 12.32
C PHE A 168 9.45 -10.49 12.81
N ALA A 169 9.85 -11.46 11.99
CA ALA A 169 10.93 -12.40 12.26
C ALA A 169 12.32 -11.84 11.92
N VAL A 170 12.44 -10.65 11.36
CA VAL A 170 13.73 -10.01 11.10
C VAL A 170 14.41 -9.71 12.44
N GLU A 171 15.62 -10.28 12.60
CA GLU A 171 16.50 -10.01 13.74
C GLU A 171 17.54 -8.98 13.34
N ARG A 172 17.61 -7.87 14.07
CA ARG A 172 18.59 -6.81 13.88
C ARG A 172 19.61 -6.88 15.01
N SER A 173 20.89 -6.82 14.64
CA SER A 173 21.96 -6.79 15.62
C SER A 173 22.31 -5.35 16.00
N PRO A 174 22.52 -5.05 17.29
CA PRO A 174 23.02 -3.74 17.72
C PRO A 174 24.35 -3.34 17.04
N HIS A 175 25.18 -4.32 16.70
CA HIS A 175 26.49 -4.10 16.09
C HIS A 175 26.43 -3.74 14.59
N ASP A 176 25.25 -3.79 13.98
CA ASP A 176 25.07 -3.40 12.56
C ASP A 176 24.97 -1.88 12.36
N VAL A 177 24.85 -1.11 13.45
CA VAL A 177 24.85 0.36 13.40
C VAL A 177 26.29 0.88 13.56
N CYS A 178 27.09 0.73 12.52
CA CYS A 178 28.48 1.20 12.47
C CYS A 178 28.85 1.71 11.07
N PRO A 179 29.88 2.57 10.95
CA PRO A 179 30.36 3.04 9.66
C PRO A 179 30.95 1.90 8.79
N PRO A 180 30.70 1.92 7.47
CA PRO A 180 29.81 2.85 6.79
C PRO A 180 28.34 2.58 7.13
N TYR A 181 27.62 3.63 7.60
CA TYR A 181 26.22 3.51 7.97
C TYR A 181 25.37 3.22 6.72
N ARG A 182 24.73 2.05 6.71
CA ARG A 182 23.94 1.60 5.58
C ARG A 182 22.49 2.07 5.67
N TRP A 183 22.06 2.88 4.72
CA TRP A 183 20.71 3.42 4.61
C TRP A 183 19.99 2.84 3.41
N ILE A 184 18.70 2.57 3.56
CA ILE A 184 17.89 1.89 2.54
C ILE A 184 16.75 2.79 2.09
N VAL A 185 16.52 2.81 0.78
CA VAL A 185 15.32 3.36 0.14
C VAL A 185 14.67 2.26 -0.68
N VAL A 186 13.39 2.00 -0.47
CA VAL A 186 12.62 1.04 -1.26
C VAL A 186 11.42 1.76 -1.86
N SER A 187 11.45 1.99 -3.16
CA SER A 187 10.41 2.73 -3.87
C SER A 187 10.44 2.47 -5.36
N ARG A 188 9.30 2.59 -6.04
CA ARG A 188 9.29 2.77 -7.49
C ARG A 188 9.99 4.08 -7.84
N LEU A 189 10.86 4.07 -8.83
CA LEU A 189 11.60 5.27 -9.22
C LEU A 189 10.72 6.14 -10.11
N THR A 190 10.04 7.09 -9.48
CA THR A 190 9.34 8.22 -10.09
C THR A 190 9.74 9.49 -9.36
N ALA A 191 9.68 10.64 -10.02
CA ALA A 191 10.03 11.93 -9.42
C ALA A 191 9.26 12.21 -8.12
N ASP A 192 7.96 11.91 -8.10
CA ASP A 192 7.12 12.10 -6.91
C ASP A 192 7.48 11.17 -5.75
N LYS A 193 7.84 9.91 -6.05
CA LYS A 193 8.20 8.91 -5.04
C LYS A 193 9.58 9.15 -4.44
N LEU A 194 10.53 9.59 -5.23
CA LEU A 194 11.85 9.98 -4.75
C LEU A 194 11.81 11.33 -4.03
N GLY A 195 10.93 12.23 -4.47
CA GLY A 195 10.68 13.50 -3.82
C GLY A 195 11.93 14.33 -3.62
N SER A 196 12.34 14.56 -2.37
CA SER A 196 13.53 15.31 -2.01
C SER A 196 14.77 14.44 -1.81
N LEU A 197 14.71 13.13 -2.05
CA LEU A 197 15.78 12.20 -1.73
C LEU A 197 17.16 12.66 -2.26
N PHE A 198 17.26 12.89 -3.56
CA PHE A 198 18.55 13.22 -4.17
C PHE A 198 19.08 14.58 -3.74
N SER A 199 18.21 15.58 -3.63
CA SER A 199 18.62 16.94 -3.24
C SER A 199 19.06 17.02 -1.78
N TRP A 200 18.36 16.32 -0.87
CA TRP A 200 18.68 16.37 0.56
C TRP A 200 19.87 15.49 0.92
N SER A 201 19.97 14.28 0.33
CA SER A 201 21.05 13.35 0.69
C SER A 201 22.40 13.70 0.08
N LYS A 202 22.48 14.54 -0.96
CA LYS A 202 23.71 14.91 -1.65
C LYS A 202 24.86 15.34 -0.72
N ASN A 203 24.56 16.05 0.36
CA ASN A 203 25.56 16.61 1.28
C ASN A 203 25.90 15.67 2.44
N PHE A 204 25.25 14.52 2.53
CA PHE A 204 25.41 13.59 3.66
C PHE A 204 25.95 12.22 3.22
N PHE A 205 26.00 11.96 1.93
CA PHE A 205 26.46 10.70 1.34
C PHE A 205 27.54 10.98 0.31
N GLY A 206 28.54 10.13 0.22
CA GLY A 206 29.62 10.26 -0.75
C GLY A 206 31.00 10.48 -0.13
N ASP A 207 31.10 10.65 1.19
CA ASP A 207 32.36 10.74 1.92
C ASP A 207 32.87 9.37 2.45
N GLY A 208 32.10 8.30 2.18
CA GLY A 208 32.40 6.93 2.64
C GLY A 208 31.95 6.61 4.06
N SER A 209 31.43 7.59 4.81
CA SER A 209 30.86 7.34 6.15
C SER A 209 29.46 6.75 6.11
N ARG A 210 28.75 6.97 5.00
CA ARG A 210 27.37 6.52 4.75
C ARG A 210 27.21 5.94 3.35
N GLU A 211 26.43 4.88 3.26
CA GLU A 211 26.01 4.27 1.99
C GLU A 211 24.49 4.38 1.84
N LEU A 212 24.03 4.80 0.65
CA LEU A 212 22.60 4.87 0.30
C LEU A 212 22.27 3.83 -0.75
N HIS A 213 21.49 2.82 -0.36
CA HIS A 213 21.07 1.71 -1.20
C HIS A 213 19.63 1.90 -1.66
N LEU A 214 19.40 1.99 -2.96
CA LEU A 214 18.11 2.27 -3.58
C LEU A 214 17.58 1.03 -4.29
N PHE A 215 16.36 0.61 -3.93
CA PHE A 215 15.65 -0.55 -4.47
C PHE A 215 14.33 -0.14 -5.11
N GLY A 216 14.00 -0.76 -6.22
CA GLY A 216 12.71 -0.66 -6.89
C GLY A 216 12.81 -0.53 -8.40
N PRO A 217 11.69 -0.74 -9.11
CA PRO A 217 11.68 -0.66 -10.57
C PRO A 217 11.77 0.78 -11.05
N MET A 218 12.56 1.02 -12.09
CA MET A 218 12.60 2.29 -12.82
C MET A 218 11.28 2.45 -13.60
N GLN A 219 10.48 3.45 -13.25
CA GLN A 219 9.20 3.72 -13.93
C GLN A 219 9.22 5.03 -14.72
N GLU A 220 10.13 5.92 -14.41
CA GLU A 220 10.41 7.14 -15.16
C GLU A 220 11.91 7.16 -15.48
N ASP A 221 12.31 7.87 -16.53
CA ASP A 221 13.71 8.04 -16.88
C ASP A 221 14.40 8.97 -15.87
N ILE A 222 15.00 8.36 -14.83
CA ILE A 222 15.62 9.06 -13.71
C ILE A 222 17.10 8.73 -13.69
N GLN A 223 17.93 9.76 -13.77
CA GLN A 223 19.37 9.61 -13.55
C GLN A 223 19.66 9.47 -12.06
N VAL A 224 20.07 8.27 -11.66
CA VAL A 224 20.49 8.00 -10.29
C VAL A 224 21.91 8.55 -10.09
N PRO A 225 22.15 9.40 -9.07
CA PRO A 225 23.48 9.92 -8.78
C PRO A 225 24.49 8.80 -8.48
N SER A 226 25.76 9.00 -8.84
CA SER A 226 26.82 8.00 -8.70
C SER A 226 27.17 7.61 -7.25
N TRP A 227 26.79 8.43 -6.28
CA TRP A 227 26.95 8.17 -4.84
C TRP A 227 25.78 7.34 -4.25
N ILE A 228 24.80 6.92 -5.06
CA ILE A 228 23.71 6.02 -4.67
C ILE A 228 23.95 4.66 -5.31
N HIS A 229 23.87 3.61 -4.50
CA HIS A 229 23.93 2.23 -4.98
C HIS A 229 22.54 1.78 -5.42
N TYR A 230 22.25 1.82 -6.72
CA TYR A 230 20.98 1.37 -7.27
C TYR A 230 21.03 -0.13 -7.61
N HIS A 231 20.12 -0.90 -7.03
CA HIS A 231 20.07 -2.37 -7.14
C HIS A 231 18.93 -2.90 -8.04
N GLY A 232 18.06 -2.02 -8.54
CA GLY A 232 16.85 -2.48 -9.21
C GLY A 232 15.83 -3.04 -8.22
N SER A 233 14.95 -3.94 -8.70
CA SER A 233 13.93 -4.56 -7.84
C SER A 233 14.52 -5.68 -6.99
N ALA A 234 14.19 -5.70 -5.71
CA ALA A 234 14.50 -6.79 -4.80
C ALA A 234 13.20 -7.49 -4.33
N THR A 235 13.30 -8.77 -4.01
CA THR A 235 12.18 -9.50 -3.41
C THR A 235 12.02 -9.13 -1.93
N PRO A 236 10.81 -9.26 -1.35
CA PRO A 236 10.62 -9.06 0.09
C PRO A 236 11.55 -9.90 0.95
N GLU A 237 11.84 -11.13 0.53
CA GLU A 237 12.76 -12.03 1.25
C GLU A 237 14.20 -11.51 1.22
N GLN A 238 14.70 -11.03 0.08
CA GLN A 238 16.02 -10.40 -0.01
C GLN A 238 16.09 -9.14 0.85
N LEU A 239 15.07 -8.28 0.78
CA LEU A 239 15.02 -7.08 1.61
C LEU A 239 15.04 -7.41 3.10
N ALA A 240 14.26 -8.40 3.54
CA ALA A 240 14.18 -8.78 4.94
C ALA A 240 15.51 -9.36 5.47
N LYS A 241 16.08 -10.35 4.76
CA LYS A 241 17.22 -11.13 5.25
C LYS A 241 18.57 -10.44 5.01
N GLU A 242 18.74 -9.81 3.85
CA GLU A 242 20.05 -9.30 3.42
C GLU A 242 20.22 -7.80 3.72
N TRP A 243 19.12 -7.06 3.80
CA TRP A 243 19.18 -5.60 3.87
C TRP A 243 18.63 -5.01 5.15
N PHE A 244 17.37 -5.30 5.51
CA PHE A 244 16.74 -4.68 6.69
C PHE A 244 17.40 -5.13 8.00
N ALA A 245 17.89 -6.37 8.04
CA ALA A 245 18.62 -6.88 9.20
C ALA A 245 19.90 -6.09 9.52
N HIS A 246 20.55 -5.56 8.47
CA HIS A 246 21.89 -4.93 8.57
C HIS A 246 21.89 -3.43 8.25
N ALA A 247 20.73 -2.81 8.15
CA ALA A 247 20.61 -1.39 7.84
C ALA A 247 20.52 -0.53 9.10
N CYS A 248 21.03 0.69 8.99
CA CYS A 248 20.84 1.74 9.98
C CYS A 248 19.39 2.23 10.01
N GLY A 249 18.77 2.41 8.84
CA GLY A 249 17.39 2.83 8.74
C GLY A 249 16.83 2.85 7.31
N LEU A 250 15.51 3.00 7.22
CA LEU A 250 14.80 3.25 5.97
C LEU A 250 14.61 4.76 5.77
N ILE A 251 14.87 5.25 4.56
CA ILE A 251 14.58 6.64 4.16
C ILE A 251 13.43 6.66 3.15
N THR A 252 12.44 7.53 3.36
CA THR A 252 11.36 7.78 2.41
C THR A 252 11.00 9.27 2.39
N LEU A 253 11.51 10.00 1.39
CA LEU A 253 11.28 11.44 1.21
C LEU A 253 10.28 11.73 0.09
N SER A 254 9.31 10.84 -0.10
CA SER A 254 8.25 10.92 -1.09
C SER A 254 7.44 12.22 -0.96
N ARG A 255 6.95 12.71 -2.10
CA ARG A 255 5.91 13.77 -2.21
C ARG A 255 4.60 13.20 -2.75
N HIS A 256 4.59 11.91 -3.07
CA HIS A 256 3.43 11.23 -3.63
C HIS A 256 2.33 11.09 -2.59
N ALA A 257 1.09 11.44 -2.96
CA ALA A 257 -0.08 11.20 -2.11
C ALA A 257 -0.35 9.69 -2.02
N GLU A 258 -0.05 9.10 -0.89
CA GLU A 258 -0.22 7.67 -0.59
C GLU A 258 -1.41 7.45 0.33
N GLY A 259 -1.98 6.24 0.27
CA GLY A 259 -2.91 5.79 1.30
C GLY A 259 -2.13 5.49 2.58
N ARG A 260 -1.51 4.32 2.62
CA ARG A 260 -0.60 3.88 3.69
C ARG A 260 0.60 3.18 3.05
N PRO A 261 1.82 3.70 3.22
CA PRO A 261 3.01 3.13 2.57
C PRO A 261 3.41 1.81 3.22
N GLN A 262 3.22 0.71 2.49
CA GLN A 262 3.43 -0.66 2.99
C GLN A 262 4.90 -0.89 3.42
N VAL A 263 5.87 -0.37 2.66
CA VAL A 263 7.29 -0.53 2.98
C VAL A 263 7.68 0.09 4.32
N MET A 264 7.01 1.17 4.75
CA MET A 264 7.24 1.74 6.07
C MET A 264 6.75 0.80 7.17
N LEU A 265 5.57 0.18 6.98
CA LEU A 265 5.04 -0.80 7.93
C LEU A 265 5.93 -2.05 7.99
N GLU A 266 6.46 -2.51 6.86
CA GLU A 266 7.42 -3.61 6.76
C GLU A 266 8.72 -3.29 7.51
N ALA A 267 9.26 -2.08 7.35
CA ALA A 267 10.42 -1.62 8.10
C ALA A 267 10.15 -1.53 9.61
N MET A 268 9.00 -0.98 10.00
CA MET A 268 8.59 -0.93 11.41
C MET A 268 8.44 -2.34 12.00
N ALA A 269 7.84 -3.29 11.25
CA ALA A 269 7.71 -4.69 11.67
C ALA A 269 9.08 -5.36 11.86
N ALA A 270 10.04 -5.04 11.01
CA ALA A 270 11.44 -5.47 11.14
C ALA A 270 12.20 -4.78 12.29
N GLY A 271 11.60 -3.79 12.96
CA GLY A 271 12.29 -2.98 13.96
C GLY A 271 13.32 -2.02 13.35
N LEU A 272 13.22 -1.73 12.06
CA LEU A 272 14.09 -0.79 11.35
C LEU A 272 13.54 0.64 11.49
N PRO A 273 14.26 1.59 12.10
CA PRO A 273 13.78 2.95 12.24
C PRO A 273 13.69 3.68 10.90
N ILE A 274 12.83 4.68 10.82
CA ILE A 274 12.49 5.34 9.57
C ILE A 274 12.76 6.84 9.67
N ILE A 275 13.32 7.41 8.60
CA ILE A 275 13.30 8.84 8.32
C ILE A 275 12.34 9.06 7.16
N ALA A 276 11.30 9.86 7.38
CA ALA A 276 10.27 10.12 6.38
C ALA A 276 10.01 11.61 6.18
N SER A 277 9.56 11.99 4.98
CA SER A 277 9.02 13.34 4.76
C SER A 277 7.73 13.54 5.58
N ASN A 278 7.46 14.79 5.99
CA ASN A 278 6.27 15.14 6.77
C ASN A 278 5.01 15.18 5.89
N LEU A 279 4.65 14.02 5.30
CA LEU A 279 3.39 13.81 4.60
C LEU A 279 2.32 13.30 5.57
N GLN A 280 1.05 13.62 5.32
CA GLN A 280 -0.07 13.12 6.11
C GLN A 280 -0.08 11.59 6.22
N ALA A 281 0.23 10.88 5.11
CA ALA A 281 0.31 9.41 5.12
C ALA A 281 1.44 8.89 6.01
N HIS A 282 2.58 9.57 6.07
CA HIS A 282 3.71 9.20 6.92
C HIS A 282 3.43 9.55 8.39
N ALA A 283 2.93 10.77 8.65
CA ALA A 283 2.56 11.22 9.99
C ALA A 283 1.39 10.43 10.61
N SER A 284 0.59 9.73 9.79
CA SER A 284 -0.47 8.84 10.30
C SER A 284 0.03 7.52 10.88
N ILE A 285 1.31 7.16 10.66
CA ILE A 285 1.92 5.91 11.13
C ILE A 285 3.20 6.12 11.92
N LEU A 286 3.84 7.29 11.81
CA LEU A 286 5.03 7.65 12.59
C LEU A 286 4.70 8.75 13.58
N VAL A 287 5.16 8.57 14.80
CA VAL A 287 5.23 9.60 15.83
C VAL A 287 6.67 10.08 15.88
N ASP A 288 6.90 11.38 15.56
CA ASP A 288 8.26 11.92 15.50
C ASP A 288 8.99 11.79 16.83
N GLY A 289 10.22 11.27 16.78
CA GLY A 289 11.06 11.03 17.95
C GLY A 289 10.69 9.81 18.79
N GLU A 290 9.55 9.15 18.52
CA GLU A 290 9.10 7.95 19.24
C GLU A 290 9.20 6.67 18.39
N THR A 291 8.62 6.68 17.19
CA THR A 291 8.59 5.52 16.28
C THR A 291 9.34 5.74 14.97
N GLY A 292 9.94 6.91 14.79
CA GLY A 292 10.73 7.31 13.64
C GLY A 292 11.03 8.79 13.65
N LYS A 293 11.48 9.32 12.51
CA LYS A 293 11.76 10.74 12.32
C LYS A 293 10.97 11.29 11.14
N LEU A 294 10.27 12.41 11.35
CA LEU A 294 9.60 13.17 10.30
C LEU A 294 10.42 14.42 9.98
N CYS A 295 10.69 14.67 8.70
CA CYS A 295 11.53 15.78 8.24
C CYS A 295 10.79 16.64 7.22
N GLY A 296 10.79 17.96 7.45
CA GLY A 296 10.28 18.99 6.54
C GLY A 296 11.41 19.77 5.84
N SER A 297 12.66 19.61 6.29
CA SER A 297 13.83 20.30 5.73
C SER A 297 15.07 19.41 5.65
N VAL A 298 16.09 19.88 4.93
CA VAL A 298 17.38 19.19 4.80
C VAL A 298 18.16 19.18 6.12
N GLU A 299 17.99 20.19 6.95
CA GLU A 299 18.62 20.31 8.26
C GLU A 299 18.04 19.26 9.22
N GLU A 300 16.71 19.11 9.25
CA GLU A 300 16.02 18.09 10.02
C GLU A 300 16.39 16.68 9.55
N PHE A 301 16.53 16.48 8.22
CA PHE A 301 17.01 15.23 7.66
C PHE A 301 18.42 14.88 8.14
N GLY A 302 19.36 15.85 8.10
CA GLY A 302 20.71 15.64 8.60
C GLY A 302 20.77 15.37 10.11
N ALA A 303 19.91 16.02 10.91
CA ALA A 303 19.77 15.76 12.33
C ALA A 303 19.20 14.34 12.58
N ALA A 304 18.22 13.93 11.80
CA ALA A 304 17.63 12.59 11.89
C ALA A 304 18.64 11.47 11.57
N LEU A 305 19.50 11.65 10.55
CA LEU A 305 20.58 10.72 10.24
C LEU A 305 21.48 10.52 11.46
N ARG A 306 22.02 11.64 12.02
CA ARG A 306 22.89 11.57 13.23
C ARG A 306 22.21 10.93 14.43
N THR A 307 20.92 11.20 14.64
CA THR A 307 20.15 10.60 15.73
C THR A 307 20.07 9.09 15.60
N LEU A 308 19.82 8.58 14.38
CA LEU A 308 19.64 7.16 14.14
C LEU A 308 20.98 6.41 13.91
N GLU A 309 22.08 7.12 13.83
CA GLU A 309 23.43 6.55 13.85
C GLU A 309 23.94 6.32 15.30
N ASP A 310 23.23 6.84 16.29
CA ASP A 310 23.40 6.41 17.69
C ASP A 310 22.65 5.11 17.94
N ASP A 311 23.38 4.09 18.38
CA ASP A 311 22.85 2.74 18.54
C ASP A 311 21.66 2.67 19.51
N GLN A 312 21.73 3.38 20.64
CA GLN A 312 20.66 3.37 21.63
C GLN A 312 19.38 4.02 21.08
N ALA A 313 19.51 5.16 20.41
CA ALA A 313 18.38 5.83 19.77
C ALA A 313 17.79 4.98 18.64
N ASN A 314 18.64 4.35 17.82
CA ASN A 314 18.24 3.45 16.74
C ASN A 314 17.38 2.28 17.27
N GLN A 315 17.89 1.56 18.26
CA GLN A 315 17.17 0.43 18.86
C GLN A 315 15.88 0.89 19.56
N ARG A 316 15.92 2.00 20.29
CA ARG A 316 14.74 2.52 21.00
C ARG A 316 13.61 2.85 20.02
N LEU A 317 13.90 3.59 18.94
CA LEU A 317 12.90 3.98 17.94
C LEU A 317 12.43 2.77 17.14
N GLY A 318 13.33 1.91 16.70
CA GLY A 318 12.98 0.69 15.96
C GLY A 318 12.09 -0.26 16.75
N ASN A 319 12.43 -0.50 18.03
CA ASN A 319 11.62 -1.34 18.91
C ASN A 319 10.25 -0.71 19.22
N ALA A 320 10.17 0.60 19.38
CA ALA A 320 8.90 1.31 19.57
C ALA A 320 8.02 1.19 18.31
N ALA A 321 8.60 1.36 17.13
CA ALA A 321 7.94 1.18 15.86
C ALA A 321 7.39 -0.26 15.69
N LYS A 322 8.19 -1.28 16.01
CA LYS A 322 7.77 -2.69 15.96
C LYS A 322 6.60 -2.97 16.89
N ARG A 323 6.65 -2.50 18.14
CA ARG A 323 5.52 -2.65 19.09
C ARG A 323 4.25 -1.96 18.58
N TRP A 324 4.38 -0.78 17.99
CA TRP A 324 3.25 -0.06 17.43
C TRP A 324 2.59 -0.84 16.28
N VAL A 325 3.37 -1.36 15.33
CA VAL A 325 2.85 -2.15 14.19
C VAL A 325 2.19 -3.45 14.66
N VAL A 326 2.77 -4.13 15.66
CA VAL A 326 2.16 -5.34 16.23
C VAL A 326 0.77 -5.04 16.81
N ARG A 327 0.64 -3.93 17.53
CA ARG A 327 -0.62 -3.55 18.18
C ARG A 327 -1.66 -3.01 17.22
N GLU A 328 -1.29 -2.10 16.31
CA GLU A 328 -2.24 -1.32 15.50
C GLU A 328 -2.51 -1.95 14.11
N ILE A 329 -1.59 -2.75 13.60
CA ILE A 329 -1.65 -3.29 12.24
C ILE A 329 -1.80 -4.80 12.24
N GLY A 330 -0.85 -5.53 12.84
CA GLY A 330 -0.81 -6.98 12.85
C GLY A 330 -0.47 -7.61 11.51
N THR A 331 -0.80 -8.88 11.38
CA THR A 331 -0.56 -9.70 10.20
C THR A 331 -1.69 -9.60 9.16
N TRP A 332 -1.50 -10.25 8.01
CA TRP A 332 -2.57 -10.40 7.02
C TRP A 332 -3.73 -11.25 7.53
N ASP A 333 -3.49 -12.15 8.50
CA ASP A 333 -4.57 -12.92 9.14
C ASP A 333 -5.43 -12.02 10.02
N ASP A 334 -4.82 -11.12 10.81
CA ASP A 334 -5.56 -10.11 11.57
C ASP A 334 -6.37 -9.17 10.65
N CYS A 335 -5.80 -8.82 9.50
CA CYS A 335 -6.51 -8.04 8.48
C CYS A 335 -7.72 -8.81 7.91
N ALA A 336 -7.56 -10.11 7.62
CA ALA A 336 -8.64 -10.96 7.11
C ALA A 336 -9.77 -11.10 8.13
N GLU A 337 -9.45 -11.25 9.42
CA GLU A 337 -10.46 -11.29 10.49
C GLU A 337 -11.24 -9.97 10.61
N ARG A 338 -10.56 -8.81 10.51
CA ARG A 338 -11.23 -7.50 10.47
C ARG A 338 -12.22 -7.41 9.30
N TYR A 339 -11.85 -7.90 8.12
CA TYR A 339 -12.76 -7.96 6.97
C TYR A 339 -13.90 -8.95 7.19
N MET A 340 -13.65 -10.11 7.81
CA MET A 340 -14.67 -11.10 8.12
C MET A 340 -15.74 -10.55 9.04
N GLN A 341 -15.38 -9.75 10.05
CA GLN A 341 -16.33 -9.06 10.92
C GLN A 341 -17.26 -8.13 10.12
N ILE A 342 -16.70 -7.41 9.14
CA ILE A 342 -17.48 -6.52 8.27
C ILE A 342 -18.38 -7.33 7.32
N TYR A 343 -17.94 -8.49 6.83
CA TYR A 343 -18.77 -9.37 6.00
C TYR A 343 -19.99 -9.86 6.80
N ARG A 344 -19.78 -10.32 8.04
CA ARG A 344 -20.87 -10.72 8.94
C ARG A 344 -21.86 -9.59 9.17
N LEU A 345 -21.37 -8.39 9.43
CA LEU A 345 -22.22 -7.20 9.60
C LEU A 345 -23.06 -6.91 8.34
N LEU A 346 -22.45 -7.00 7.15
CA LEU A 346 -23.13 -6.76 5.88
C LEU A 346 -24.20 -7.81 5.59
N LEU A 347 -23.92 -9.07 5.93
CA LEU A 347 -24.80 -10.21 5.71
C LEU A 347 -25.86 -10.38 6.83
N GLY A 348 -25.70 -9.68 7.96
CA GLY A 348 -26.59 -9.80 9.12
C GLY A 348 -26.46 -11.16 9.82
N VAL A 349 -25.28 -11.79 9.78
CA VAL A 349 -24.95 -13.01 10.53
C VAL A 349 -24.03 -12.65 11.70
N THR A 350 -24.34 -13.25 12.85
CA THR A 350 -23.56 -13.06 14.11
C THR A 350 -22.40 -14.03 14.20
#